data_01907f80311d8f4b8d1053452dce0af1
#
_entry.id   01907f80311d8f4b8d1053452dce0af1
#
_cell.length_a   1.000
_cell.length_b   1.000
_cell.length_c   1.000
_cell.angle_alpha   90.00
_cell.angle_beta   90.00
_cell.angle_gamma   90.00
#
_symmetry.space_group_name_H-M   'P 1'
#
loop_
_entity.id
_entity.type
_entity.pdbx_description
1 polymer ?
#
loop_
_entity_poly.entity_id
_entity_poly.type
_entity_poly.pdbx_seq_one_letter_code
_entity_poly.pdbx_strand_id
1 'polypeptide(L)'
;IQNLELTRSAARPSLGGGYEVDADYYEVSVPLLGDDLTLPGIMSLVADYSARTIDNSIAGSYDVDATSLNWRIMDDLAVRYSEQTAVKAPDLGDLFLPQITAFSRADDPCDYRFRDVGRNPEQRRANCDAEGIPADFVSLVVNATARGVTGGNPNLINEVADTVSTGIVYQPNWWGDVLFGSLNLAADYIEIQLNDYVTSFSLTQNMAACYDYDTYPNSQFCDSFTRDADFEVVDFQTGLINAGLIDFATYVYKADFAFDVAELASFVSRENVAMDLGSMAVRWRATQEDFFASADSGAAEDLSSATGQFGNDEWFYDTAVEWVYGDWYVWVQGNSRSGGVIDINRQYDDEYLGYDGNPIFEFDGYTTYNGGVGYYVNDDTTLRVNFYNLMDYDGFEEDVFTPEADLLFIGRQVNASLNVRF
;
A
#
# COMPACT_ATOMS: atom_id res chain seq x y z
N ILE A 1 -5.57 31.93 -21.56
CA ILE A 1 -4.31 32.03 -22.32
C ILE A 1 -4.48 31.23 -23.59
N GLN A 2 -4.80 31.95 -24.68
CA GLN A 2 -5.15 31.30 -25.96
C GLN A 2 -4.01 31.25 -26.99
N ASN A 3 -2.77 31.45 -26.56
CA ASN A 3 -1.64 31.36 -27.48
C ASN A 3 -0.90 30.01 -27.35
N LEU A 4 -1.55 28.99 -27.88
CA LEU A 4 -1.04 27.61 -27.97
C LEU A 4 0.02 27.43 -29.09
N GLU A 5 0.28 28.47 -29.85
CA GLU A 5 1.10 28.43 -31.08
C GLU A 5 2.62 28.51 -30.83
N LEU A 6 3.04 28.77 -29.60
CA LEU A 6 4.46 29.04 -29.30
C LEU A 6 5.16 28.01 -28.40
N THR A 7 4.50 26.92 -28.00
CA THR A 7 5.11 25.92 -27.16
C THR A 7 5.26 24.60 -27.91
N ARG A 8 6.41 23.95 -27.75
CA ARG A 8 6.66 22.58 -28.24
C ARG A 8 5.89 21.53 -27.41
N SER A 9 5.21 21.94 -26.35
CA SER A 9 4.40 21.10 -25.48
C SER A 9 2.95 21.08 -25.97
N ALA A 10 2.26 19.96 -25.79
CA ALA A 10 0.83 19.89 -26.01
C ALA A 10 0.09 20.95 -25.19
N ALA A 11 -0.92 21.56 -25.80
CA ALA A 11 -1.77 22.54 -25.14
C ALA A 11 -2.41 21.93 -23.91
N ARG A 12 -2.27 22.57 -22.76
CA ARG A 12 -2.98 22.19 -21.54
C ARG A 12 -4.10 23.21 -21.30
N PRO A 13 -5.37 22.83 -21.54
CA PRO A 13 -6.51 23.65 -21.18
C PRO A 13 -6.54 23.91 -19.66
N SER A 14 -7.27 24.94 -19.25
CA SER A 14 -7.46 25.19 -17.81
C SER A 14 -8.33 24.10 -17.19
N LEU A 15 -7.90 23.59 -16.04
CA LEU A 15 -8.69 22.70 -15.20
C LEU A 15 -9.69 23.53 -14.37
N GLY A 16 -10.93 23.07 -14.29
CA GLY A 16 -11.95 23.64 -13.41
C GLY A 16 -13.08 22.66 -13.19
N GLY A 17 -13.43 22.46 -11.96
CA GLY A 17 -14.52 21.58 -11.54
C GLY A 17 -14.73 21.70 -10.03
N GLY A 18 -15.86 21.16 -9.54
CA GLY A 18 -16.21 21.11 -8.14
C GLY A 18 -17.36 20.15 -7.93
N TYR A 19 -17.48 19.61 -6.74
CA TYR A 19 -18.62 18.81 -6.30
C TYR A 19 -19.06 19.26 -4.91
N GLU A 20 -20.28 18.94 -4.58
CA GLU A 20 -20.86 19.10 -3.26
C GLU A 20 -21.06 17.71 -2.64
N VAL A 21 -20.86 17.59 -1.32
CA VAL A 21 -21.04 16.37 -0.59
C VAL A 21 -21.89 16.66 0.64
N ASP A 22 -23.05 16.02 0.70
CA ASP A 22 -23.89 15.95 1.89
C ASP A 22 -23.81 14.55 2.50
N ALA A 23 -23.84 14.47 3.83
CA ALA A 23 -23.79 13.16 4.48
C ALA A 23 -24.56 13.15 5.79
N ASP A 24 -25.38 12.12 5.94
CA ASP A 24 -26.06 11.77 7.17
C ASP A 24 -25.42 10.55 7.80
N TYR A 25 -25.22 10.57 9.11
CA TYR A 25 -24.64 9.41 9.82
C TYR A 25 -25.34 9.18 11.16
N TYR A 26 -25.30 7.94 11.61
CA TYR A 26 -25.65 7.55 12.96
C TYR A 26 -24.69 6.48 13.49
N GLU A 27 -24.54 6.47 14.80
CA GLU A 27 -23.71 5.51 15.51
C GLU A 27 -24.45 5.05 16.76
N VAL A 28 -24.39 3.75 17.01
CA VAL A 28 -25.00 3.11 18.17
C VAL A 28 -23.98 2.20 18.84
N SER A 29 -23.75 2.42 20.13
CA SER A 29 -22.91 1.57 20.98
C SER A 29 -23.79 0.86 22.01
N VAL A 30 -23.74 -0.46 22.03
CA VAL A 30 -24.55 -1.30 22.90
C VAL A 30 -23.64 -2.12 23.82
N PRO A 31 -23.58 -1.80 25.12
CA PRO A 31 -22.94 -2.66 26.09
C PRO A 31 -23.83 -3.89 26.32
N LEU A 32 -23.43 -5.02 25.73
CA LEU A 32 -24.18 -6.29 25.84
C LEU A 32 -23.94 -6.93 27.20
N LEU A 33 -22.72 -6.85 27.73
CA LEU A 33 -22.30 -7.31 29.05
C LEU A 33 -21.26 -6.34 29.60
N GLY A 34 -21.24 -6.14 30.91
CA GLY A 34 -20.29 -5.25 31.61
C GLY A 34 -20.90 -4.72 32.90
N ASP A 35 -20.16 -3.93 33.65
CA ASP A 35 -20.54 -3.30 34.92
C ASP A 35 -21.18 -4.28 35.91
N ASP A 36 -22.51 -4.28 36.02
CA ASP A 36 -23.26 -5.10 36.97
C ASP A 36 -23.54 -6.54 36.47
N LEU A 37 -23.30 -6.85 35.20
CA LEU A 37 -23.59 -8.16 34.60
C LEU A 37 -22.35 -8.73 33.92
N THR A 38 -21.53 -9.43 34.70
CA THR A 38 -20.35 -10.15 34.20
C THR A 38 -20.57 -11.64 34.22
N LEU A 39 -19.98 -12.36 33.23
CA LEU A 39 -19.99 -13.81 33.17
C LEU A 39 -18.54 -14.32 33.19
N PRO A 40 -18.27 -15.56 33.66
CA PRO A 40 -16.94 -16.13 33.57
C PRO A 40 -16.42 -16.11 32.12
N GLY A 41 -15.26 -15.46 31.89
CA GLY A 41 -14.69 -15.28 30.56
C GLY A 41 -15.30 -14.13 29.74
N ILE A 42 -16.21 -13.34 30.31
CA ILE A 42 -16.78 -12.15 29.67
C ILE A 42 -16.89 -11.04 30.73
N MET A 43 -15.86 -10.23 30.81
CA MET A 43 -15.81 -9.09 31.70
C MET A 43 -16.59 -7.91 31.14
N SER A 44 -16.43 -7.65 29.86
CA SER A 44 -17.30 -6.76 29.09
C SER A 44 -17.41 -7.19 27.65
N LEU A 45 -18.54 -6.92 27.04
CA LEU A 45 -18.81 -7.15 25.64
C LEU A 45 -19.61 -5.96 25.12
N VAL A 46 -19.02 -5.23 24.18
CA VAL A 46 -19.63 -4.05 23.57
C VAL A 46 -19.71 -4.28 22.06
N ALA A 47 -20.90 -4.05 21.51
CA ALA A 47 -21.12 -4.05 20.07
C ALA A 47 -21.40 -2.62 19.60
N ASP A 48 -20.68 -2.20 18.57
CA ASP A 48 -20.89 -0.89 17.95
C ASP A 48 -21.36 -1.09 16.51
N TYR A 49 -22.27 -0.24 16.10
CA TYR A 49 -22.72 -0.15 14.71
C TYR A 49 -22.77 1.31 14.29
N SER A 50 -22.22 1.60 13.13
CA SER A 50 -22.33 2.90 12.50
C SER A 50 -22.74 2.76 11.04
N ALA A 51 -23.52 3.72 10.55
CA ALA A 51 -23.85 3.80 9.13
C ALA A 51 -23.86 5.26 8.69
N ARG A 52 -23.49 5.48 7.44
CA ARG A 52 -23.43 6.79 6.83
C ARG A 52 -23.89 6.71 5.38
N THR A 53 -24.88 7.55 5.04
CA THR A 53 -25.28 7.79 3.67
C THR A 53 -24.58 9.05 3.18
N ILE A 54 -23.97 9.00 2.02
CA ILE A 54 -23.21 10.09 1.42
C ILE A 54 -23.77 10.37 0.05
N ASP A 55 -24.17 11.63 -0.19
CA ASP A 55 -24.61 12.15 -1.48
C ASP A 55 -23.52 13.03 -2.06
N ASN A 56 -22.88 12.56 -3.14
CA ASN A 56 -21.90 13.32 -3.90
C ASN A 56 -22.53 13.73 -5.23
N SER A 57 -22.50 15.03 -5.54
CA SER A 57 -23.16 15.61 -6.71
C SER A 57 -22.65 15.07 -8.06
N ILE A 58 -21.49 14.38 -8.09
CA ILE A 58 -20.91 13.78 -9.29
C ILE A 58 -20.85 12.27 -9.18
N ALA A 59 -20.30 11.74 -8.08
CA ALA A 59 -20.10 10.32 -7.89
C ALA A 59 -21.38 9.57 -7.41
N GLY A 60 -22.47 10.31 -7.22
CA GLY A 60 -23.76 9.74 -6.80
C GLY A 60 -23.86 9.48 -5.30
N SER A 61 -24.96 8.80 -4.92
CA SER A 61 -25.24 8.45 -3.52
C SER A 61 -24.72 7.05 -3.22
N TYR A 62 -24.16 6.87 -2.02
CA TYR A 62 -23.69 5.58 -1.54
C TYR A 62 -23.77 5.48 -0.02
N ASP A 63 -23.92 4.25 0.45
CA ASP A 63 -24.00 3.90 1.87
C ASP A 63 -22.73 3.18 2.29
N VAL A 64 -22.26 3.50 3.49
CA VAL A 64 -21.17 2.79 4.16
C VAL A 64 -21.60 2.44 5.57
N ASP A 65 -21.17 1.28 6.04
CA ASP A 65 -21.43 0.86 7.40
C ASP A 65 -20.23 0.17 8.04
N ALA A 66 -20.24 0.14 9.35
CA ALA A 66 -19.26 -0.57 10.14
C ALA A 66 -19.89 -1.22 11.35
N THR A 67 -19.48 -2.44 11.62
CA THR A 67 -19.84 -3.20 12.82
C THR A 67 -18.58 -3.55 13.57
N SER A 68 -18.56 -3.36 14.89
CA SER A 68 -17.45 -3.82 15.72
C SER A 68 -17.93 -4.57 16.96
N LEU A 69 -17.07 -5.46 17.45
CA LEU A 69 -17.26 -6.20 18.67
C LEU A 69 -15.99 -6.12 19.51
N ASN A 70 -16.09 -5.55 20.71
CA ASN A 70 -15.03 -5.48 21.69
C ASN A 70 -15.35 -6.39 22.87
N TRP A 71 -14.59 -7.47 22.99
CA TRP A 71 -14.75 -8.47 24.02
C TRP A 71 -13.57 -8.46 24.97
N ARG A 72 -13.79 -7.97 26.19
CA ARG A 72 -12.84 -8.07 27.28
C ARG A 72 -13.10 -9.36 28.05
N ILE A 73 -12.19 -10.32 27.91
CA ILE A 73 -12.32 -11.66 28.50
C ILE A 73 -12.01 -11.59 30.00
N MET A 74 -10.93 -10.85 30.34
CA MET A 74 -10.45 -10.58 31.69
C MET A 74 -9.76 -9.21 31.70
N ASP A 75 -9.25 -8.75 32.85
CA ASP A 75 -8.67 -7.42 33.01
C ASP A 75 -7.51 -7.13 32.04
N ASP A 76 -6.77 -8.15 31.70
CA ASP A 76 -5.53 -8.09 30.92
C ASP A 76 -5.65 -8.68 29.52
N LEU A 77 -6.82 -9.22 29.11
CA LEU A 77 -7.01 -9.86 27.82
C LEU A 77 -8.29 -9.37 27.14
N ALA A 78 -8.13 -8.83 25.94
CA ALA A 78 -9.24 -8.41 25.09
C ALA A 78 -9.09 -8.94 23.66
N VAL A 79 -10.24 -9.21 23.04
CA VAL A 79 -10.37 -9.56 21.62
C VAL A 79 -11.22 -8.49 20.95
N ARG A 80 -10.87 -8.11 19.74
CA ARG A 80 -11.63 -7.16 18.92
C ARG A 80 -11.90 -7.74 17.54
N TYR A 81 -13.06 -7.41 17.02
CA TYR A 81 -13.46 -7.72 15.66
C TYR A 81 -14.11 -6.47 15.05
N SER A 82 -13.83 -6.21 13.80
CA SER A 82 -14.58 -5.22 13.03
C SER A 82 -14.71 -5.62 11.58
N GLU A 83 -15.83 -5.24 11.00
CA GLU A 83 -16.14 -5.33 9.58
C GLU A 83 -16.67 -3.98 9.14
N GLN A 84 -16.17 -3.46 8.03
CA GLN A 84 -16.57 -2.15 7.53
C GLN A 84 -16.45 -2.07 6.01
N THR A 85 -17.36 -1.32 5.42
CA THR A 85 -17.25 -0.86 4.03
C THR A 85 -16.81 0.60 4.02
N ALA A 86 -15.79 0.90 3.25
CA ALA A 86 -15.29 2.26 3.02
C ALA A 86 -15.42 2.60 1.53
N VAL A 87 -15.70 3.85 1.24
CA VAL A 87 -15.87 4.34 -0.13
C VAL A 87 -15.03 5.60 -0.33
N LYS A 88 -14.31 5.63 -1.46
CA LYS A 88 -13.55 6.81 -1.89
C LYS A 88 -14.08 7.31 -3.22
N ALA A 89 -14.56 8.55 -3.25
CA ALA A 89 -14.95 9.21 -4.49
C ALA A 89 -13.71 9.60 -5.29
N PRO A 90 -13.79 9.59 -6.65
CA PRO A 90 -12.72 10.08 -7.50
C PRO A 90 -12.32 11.52 -7.19
N ASP A 91 -11.05 11.85 -7.29
CA ASP A 91 -10.55 13.19 -7.09
C ASP A 91 -10.96 14.14 -8.25
N LEU A 92 -11.02 15.44 -7.98
CA LEU A 92 -11.33 16.44 -9.03
C LEU A 92 -10.35 16.38 -10.20
N GLY A 93 -9.09 16.01 -9.93
CA GLY A 93 -8.09 15.78 -10.96
C GLY A 93 -8.45 14.61 -11.85
N ASP A 94 -8.89 13.51 -11.25
CA ASP A 94 -9.25 12.28 -11.95
C ASP A 94 -10.45 12.48 -12.87
N LEU A 95 -11.41 13.28 -12.43
CA LEU A 95 -12.63 13.57 -13.19
C LEU A 95 -12.42 14.61 -14.30
N PHE A 96 -11.70 15.70 -14.00
CA PHE A 96 -11.71 16.91 -14.83
C PHE A 96 -10.36 17.26 -15.45
N LEU A 97 -9.32 16.45 -15.28
CA LEU A 97 -8.06 16.70 -15.98
C LEU A 97 -8.33 16.78 -17.48
N PRO A 98 -7.99 17.92 -18.14
CA PRO A 98 -8.31 18.10 -19.54
C PRO A 98 -7.67 17.04 -20.42
N GLN A 99 -8.43 16.55 -21.39
CA GLN A 99 -7.87 15.63 -22.39
C GLN A 99 -6.84 16.35 -23.25
N ILE A 100 -5.68 15.76 -23.38
CA ILE A 100 -4.58 16.25 -24.23
C ILE A 100 -4.22 15.21 -25.29
N THR A 101 -3.71 15.65 -26.41
CA THR A 101 -3.22 14.75 -27.45
C THR A 101 -2.06 13.92 -26.91
N ALA A 102 -2.15 12.62 -27.10
CA ALA A 102 -1.14 11.64 -26.78
C ALA A 102 -0.68 10.89 -28.04
N PHE A 103 0.53 10.36 -27.98
CA PHE A 103 1.09 9.48 -29.00
C PHE A 103 1.67 8.27 -28.30
N SER A 104 1.19 7.07 -28.65
CA SER A 104 1.63 5.83 -28.02
C SER A 104 1.97 4.77 -29.05
N ARG A 105 2.96 3.94 -28.72
CA ARG A 105 3.15 2.62 -29.30
C ARG A 105 2.41 1.61 -28.45
N ALA A 106 2.14 0.45 -29.02
CA ALA A 106 1.55 -0.67 -28.28
C ALA A 106 2.02 -2.00 -28.86
N ASP A 107 2.14 -2.97 -27.99
CA ASP A 107 2.23 -4.37 -28.38
C ASP A 107 0.83 -4.84 -28.76
N ASP A 108 0.56 -4.84 -30.05
CA ASP A 108 -0.75 -5.18 -30.58
C ASP A 108 -1.02 -6.68 -30.40
N PRO A 109 -2.03 -7.09 -29.62
CA PRO A 109 -2.30 -8.50 -29.34
C PRO A 109 -2.64 -9.31 -30.60
N CYS A 110 -3.07 -8.67 -31.68
CA CYS A 110 -3.36 -9.36 -32.96
C CYS A 110 -2.19 -9.34 -33.96
N ASP A 111 -1.09 -8.63 -33.64
CA ASP A 111 0.15 -8.74 -34.44
C ASP A 111 0.72 -10.16 -34.30
N TYR A 112 1.26 -10.69 -35.41
CA TYR A 112 1.79 -12.07 -35.46
C TYR A 112 2.84 -12.37 -34.38
N ARG A 113 3.53 -11.35 -33.86
CA ARG A 113 4.55 -11.48 -32.79
C ARG A 113 3.94 -11.69 -31.42
N PHE A 114 2.73 -11.16 -31.15
CA PHE A 114 2.08 -11.15 -29.86
C PHE A 114 0.82 -11.98 -29.76
N ARG A 115 0.35 -12.51 -30.87
CA ARG A 115 -0.90 -13.26 -30.99
C ARG A 115 -0.91 -14.57 -30.18
N ASP A 116 0.27 -15.19 -30.04
CA ASP A 116 0.48 -16.42 -29.26
C ASP A 116 1.08 -16.16 -27.87
N VAL A 117 1.23 -14.89 -27.50
CA VAL A 117 1.79 -14.44 -26.24
C VAL A 117 0.72 -13.69 -25.45
N GLY A 118 0.79 -13.71 -24.15
CA GLY A 118 -0.16 -13.02 -23.28
C GLY A 118 -0.85 -14.00 -22.35
N ARG A 119 -1.80 -13.46 -21.57
CA ARG A 119 -2.42 -14.20 -20.49
C ARG A 119 -3.31 -15.36 -20.93
N ASN A 120 -4.06 -15.14 -22.01
CA ASN A 120 -4.92 -16.18 -22.60
C ASN A 120 -4.75 -16.24 -24.13
N PRO A 121 -3.69 -16.88 -24.63
CA PRO A 121 -3.37 -16.89 -26.06
C PRO A 121 -4.46 -17.54 -26.93
N GLU A 122 -5.21 -18.50 -26.39
CA GLU A 122 -6.30 -19.16 -27.15
C GLU A 122 -7.47 -18.20 -27.36
N GLN A 123 -7.88 -17.48 -26.29
CA GLN A 123 -8.94 -16.49 -26.37
C GLN A 123 -8.54 -15.30 -27.25
N ARG A 124 -7.29 -14.82 -27.11
CA ARG A 124 -6.72 -13.76 -27.94
C ARG A 124 -6.81 -14.10 -29.43
N ARG A 125 -6.36 -15.29 -29.81
CA ARG A 125 -6.49 -15.75 -31.21
C ARG A 125 -7.93 -15.79 -31.68
N ALA A 126 -8.81 -16.35 -30.86
CA ALA A 126 -10.23 -16.44 -31.19
C ALA A 126 -10.86 -15.06 -31.40
N ASN A 127 -10.55 -14.08 -30.55
CA ASN A 127 -11.07 -12.73 -30.67
C ASN A 127 -10.49 -11.96 -31.87
N CYS A 128 -9.18 -12.09 -32.16
CA CYS A 128 -8.56 -11.53 -33.35
C CYS A 128 -9.15 -12.12 -34.63
N ASP A 129 -9.41 -13.46 -34.66
CA ASP A 129 -10.05 -14.14 -35.77
C ASP A 129 -11.50 -13.70 -35.96
N ALA A 130 -12.23 -13.48 -34.87
CA ALA A 130 -13.61 -12.98 -34.90
C ALA A 130 -13.71 -11.56 -35.47
N GLU A 131 -12.70 -10.72 -35.33
CA GLU A 131 -12.59 -9.40 -35.95
C GLU A 131 -12.18 -9.52 -37.46
N GLY A 132 -11.68 -10.66 -37.87
CA GLY A 132 -11.21 -10.91 -39.25
C GLY A 132 -9.76 -10.53 -39.49
N ILE A 133 -8.96 -10.31 -38.42
CA ILE A 133 -7.55 -9.94 -38.54
C ILE A 133 -6.72 -11.16 -39.00
N PRO A 134 -5.94 -11.05 -40.10
CA PRO A 134 -5.11 -12.15 -40.57
C PRO A 134 -4.08 -12.63 -39.55
N ALA A 135 -3.77 -13.93 -39.56
CA ALA A 135 -2.81 -14.50 -38.64
C ALA A 135 -1.36 -14.00 -38.86
N ASP A 136 -1.05 -13.50 -40.02
CA ASP A 136 0.23 -12.90 -40.39
C ASP A 136 0.22 -11.36 -40.38
N PHE A 137 -0.79 -10.76 -39.71
CA PHE A 137 -0.93 -9.32 -39.60
C PHE A 137 0.30 -8.70 -38.92
N VAL A 138 0.77 -7.58 -39.44
CA VAL A 138 1.87 -6.78 -38.92
C VAL A 138 1.34 -5.41 -38.61
N SER A 139 1.15 -5.14 -37.33
CA SER A 139 0.62 -3.85 -36.84
C SER A 139 1.66 -2.77 -36.87
N LEU A 140 1.32 -1.60 -37.40
CA LEU A 140 2.19 -0.42 -37.42
C LEU A 140 2.40 0.16 -36.02
N VAL A 141 1.43 0.06 -35.10
CA VAL A 141 1.51 0.67 -33.78
C VAL A 141 2.63 0.07 -32.92
N VAL A 142 3.12 -1.12 -33.26
CA VAL A 142 4.26 -1.75 -32.58
C VAL A 142 5.56 -0.97 -32.81
N ASN A 143 5.76 -0.37 -33.99
CA ASN A 143 6.99 0.34 -34.34
C ASN A 143 6.78 1.84 -34.56
N ALA A 144 5.53 2.29 -34.74
CA ALA A 144 5.16 3.67 -34.93
C ALA A 144 4.10 4.07 -33.91
N THR A 145 3.98 5.36 -33.63
CA THR A 145 2.98 5.83 -32.67
C THR A 145 1.63 6.03 -33.37
N ALA A 146 0.55 5.51 -32.77
CA ALA A 146 -0.79 5.96 -33.04
C ALA A 146 -1.03 7.31 -32.32
N ARG A 147 -1.94 8.09 -32.85
CA ARG A 147 -2.42 9.31 -32.22
C ARG A 147 -3.66 9.02 -31.39
N GLY A 148 -3.75 9.62 -30.20
CA GLY A 148 -4.92 9.50 -29.34
C GLY A 148 -5.02 10.64 -28.38
N VAL A 149 -5.75 10.43 -27.29
CA VAL A 149 -5.93 11.37 -26.20
C VAL A 149 -5.72 10.68 -24.85
N THR A 150 -5.29 11.47 -23.87
CA THR A 150 -5.22 11.06 -22.47
C THR A 150 -5.71 12.19 -21.58
N GLY A 151 -6.31 11.89 -20.43
CA GLY A 151 -6.83 12.90 -19.51
C GLY A 151 -7.70 12.28 -18.41
N GLY A 152 -8.46 13.12 -17.73
CA GLY A 152 -9.43 12.68 -16.73
C GLY A 152 -10.63 12.00 -17.35
N ASN A 153 -11.39 11.30 -16.50
CA ASN A 153 -12.59 10.58 -16.91
C ASN A 153 -13.79 11.01 -16.02
N PRO A 154 -14.73 11.76 -16.55
CA PRO A 154 -15.91 12.20 -15.80
C PRO A 154 -16.90 11.07 -15.47
N ASN A 155 -16.69 9.87 -16.01
CA ASN A 155 -17.54 8.71 -15.78
C ASN A 155 -17.01 7.76 -14.69
N LEU A 156 -15.95 8.17 -13.97
CA LEU A 156 -15.43 7.38 -12.85
C LEU A 156 -16.50 7.24 -11.76
N ILE A 157 -16.58 6.04 -11.22
CA ILE A 157 -17.39 5.70 -10.05
C ILE A 157 -16.52 5.61 -8.80
N ASN A 158 -17.14 5.44 -7.66
CA ASN A 158 -16.45 5.29 -6.38
C ASN A 158 -15.66 3.99 -6.30
N GLU A 159 -14.49 4.05 -5.68
CA GLU A 159 -13.74 2.89 -5.21
C GLU A 159 -14.39 2.38 -3.91
N VAL A 160 -14.56 1.06 -3.78
CA VAL A 160 -15.20 0.44 -2.62
C VAL A 160 -14.25 -0.55 -1.97
N ALA A 161 -13.99 -0.37 -0.69
CA ALA A 161 -13.14 -1.25 0.11
C ALA A 161 -13.95 -1.92 1.22
N ASP A 162 -13.99 -3.24 1.21
CA ASP A 162 -14.49 -4.05 2.30
C ASP A 162 -13.31 -4.50 3.16
N THR A 163 -13.40 -4.24 4.47
CA THR A 163 -12.34 -4.51 5.42
C THR A 163 -12.86 -5.35 6.58
N VAL A 164 -12.15 -6.45 6.87
CA VAL A 164 -12.36 -7.25 8.07
C VAL A 164 -11.09 -7.18 8.92
N SER A 165 -11.24 -6.92 10.21
CA SER A 165 -10.13 -7.03 11.14
C SER A 165 -10.47 -7.81 12.39
N THR A 166 -9.51 -8.62 12.86
CA THR A 166 -9.61 -9.38 14.10
C THR A 166 -8.30 -9.23 14.87
N GLY A 167 -8.39 -8.94 16.15
CA GLY A 167 -7.19 -8.72 16.96
C GLY A 167 -7.32 -9.19 18.39
N ILE A 168 -6.17 -9.41 19.01
CA ILE A 168 -6.03 -9.74 20.43
C ILE A 168 -5.07 -8.75 21.07
N VAL A 169 -5.42 -8.29 22.27
CA VAL A 169 -4.57 -7.41 23.09
C VAL A 169 -4.37 -8.06 24.44
N TYR A 170 -3.13 -8.16 24.87
CA TYR A 170 -2.75 -8.75 26.13
C TYR A 170 -1.82 -7.83 26.91
N GLN A 171 -2.30 -7.39 28.11
CA GLN A 171 -1.59 -6.48 29.02
C GLN A 171 -1.49 -7.13 30.39
N PRO A 172 -0.55 -8.06 30.62
CA PRO A 172 -0.50 -8.87 31.83
C PRO A 172 -0.25 -8.00 33.07
N ASN A 173 -1.29 -7.81 33.90
CA ASN A 173 -1.20 -7.06 35.16
C ASN A 173 -0.19 -7.66 36.14
N TRP A 174 -0.04 -9.00 36.13
CA TRP A 174 0.90 -9.74 36.95
C TRP A 174 2.39 -9.54 36.59
N TRP A 175 2.64 -9.02 35.38
CA TRP A 175 4.01 -8.87 34.85
C TRP A 175 4.87 -7.98 35.75
N GLY A 176 4.41 -6.78 36.08
CA GLY A 176 5.12 -5.85 36.95
C GLY A 176 5.33 -6.38 38.37
N ASP A 177 4.40 -7.21 38.89
CA ASP A 177 4.47 -7.80 40.22
C ASP A 177 5.50 -8.94 40.31
N VAL A 178 5.71 -9.69 39.23
CA VAL A 178 6.58 -10.88 39.20
C VAL A 178 7.95 -10.59 38.58
N LEU A 179 7.98 -9.70 37.59
CA LEU A 179 9.19 -9.33 36.86
C LEU A 179 9.55 -7.85 37.14
N PHE A 180 9.41 -7.00 36.15
CA PHE A 180 9.62 -5.56 36.26
C PHE A 180 8.98 -4.85 35.07
N GLY A 181 8.64 -3.56 35.26
CA GLY A 181 8.07 -2.75 34.19
C GLY A 181 6.67 -3.16 33.74
N SER A 182 6.27 -2.72 32.56
CA SER A 182 4.98 -2.99 31.94
C SER A 182 5.15 -3.59 30.57
N LEU A 183 4.31 -4.58 30.23
CA LEU A 183 4.30 -5.25 28.92
C LEU A 183 2.92 -5.08 28.26
N ASN A 184 2.91 -4.73 27.00
CA ASN A 184 1.71 -4.68 26.18
C ASN A 184 1.98 -5.45 24.88
N LEU A 185 1.14 -6.44 24.57
CA LEU A 185 1.22 -7.24 23.37
C LEU A 185 -0.07 -7.09 22.57
N ALA A 186 0.04 -7.01 21.26
CA ALA A 186 -1.12 -7.09 20.38
C ALA A 186 -0.77 -7.83 19.10
N ALA A 187 -1.75 -8.53 18.56
CA ALA A 187 -1.70 -9.13 17.25
C ALA A 187 -3.04 -8.91 16.54
N ASP A 188 -2.98 -8.39 15.33
CA ASP A 188 -4.15 -8.10 14.50
C ASP A 188 -3.98 -8.80 13.15
N TYR A 189 -5.05 -9.37 12.63
CA TYR A 189 -5.21 -9.77 11.24
C TYR A 189 -6.15 -8.78 10.56
N ILE A 190 -5.77 -8.32 9.39
CA ILE A 190 -6.53 -7.33 8.60
C ILE A 190 -6.60 -7.85 7.18
N GLU A 191 -7.81 -7.90 6.63
CA GLU A 191 -8.10 -8.25 5.25
C GLU A 191 -8.85 -7.11 4.59
N ILE A 192 -8.43 -6.71 3.39
CA ILE A 192 -9.01 -5.61 2.62
C ILE A 192 -9.21 -6.09 1.18
N GLN A 193 -10.44 -5.98 0.70
CA GLN A 193 -10.75 -6.15 -0.71
C GLN A 193 -11.17 -4.80 -1.28
N LEU A 194 -10.41 -4.28 -2.23
CA LEU A 194 -10.68 -3.01 -2.91
C LEU A 194 -11.16 -3.28 -4.32
N ASN A 195 -12.41 -2.91 -4.58
CA ASN A 195 -13.08 -3.04 -5.85
C ASN A 195 -13.15 -1.69 -6.57
N ASP A 196 -13.26 -1.74 -7.90
CA ASP A 196 -13.38 -0.55 -8.75
C ASP A 196 -12.23 0.46 -8.57
N TYR A 197 -11.04 -0.02 -8.21
CA TYR A 197 -9.87 0.80 -8.03
C TYR A 197 -9.59 1.63 -9.30
N VAL A 198 -9.39 2.93 -9.12
CA VAL A 198 -9.11 3.87 -10.20
C VAL A 198 -7.65 3.76 -10.61
N THR A 199 -7.43 3.25 -11.79
CA THR A 199 -6.09 3.06 -12.34
C THR A 199 -6.00 3.54 -13.79
N SER A 200 -4.78 3.65 -14.32
CA SER A 200 -4.57 4.07 -15.71
C SER A 200 -3.96 2.92 -16.51
N PHE A 201 -4.50 2.68 -17.68
CA PHE A 201 -3.98 1.68 -18.60
C PHE A 201 -3.26 2.33 -19.77
N SER A 202 -2.10 1.76 -20.11
CA SER A 202 -1.44 2.02 -21.39
C SER A 202 -2.28 1.46 -22.54
N LEU A 203 -1.99 1.91 -23.75
CA LEU A 203 -2.64 1.36 -24.94
C LEU A 203 -2.40 -0.15 -25.07
N THR A 204 -1.20 -0.65 -24.77
CA THR A 204 -0.88 -2.09 -24.74
C THR A 204 -1.79 -2.87 -23.78
N GLN A 205 -1.95 -2.38 -22.55
CA GLN A 205 -2.79 -3.02 -21.54
C GLN A 205 -4.27 -3.00 -21.94
N ASN A 206 -4.78 -1.87 -22.45
CA ASN A 206 -6.15 -1.79 -22.95
C ASN A 206 -6.41 -2.79 -24.09
N MET A 207 -5.50 -2.86 -25.05
CA MET A 207 -5.63 -3.80 -26.18
C MET A 207 -5.55 -5.26 -25.69
N ALA A 208 -4.63 -5.59 -24.79
CA ALA A 208 -4.53 -6.92 -24.20
C ALA A 208 -5.81 -7.27 -23.44
N ALA A 209 -6.31 -6.38 -22.57
CA ALA A 209 -7.54 -6.57 -21.81
C ALA A 209 -8.80 -6.67 -22.71
N CYS A 210 -8.77 -6.08 -23.89
CA CYS A 210 -9.85 -6.28 -24.87
C CYS A 210 -9.84 -7.68 -25.48
N TYR A 211 -8.66 -8.19 -25.90
CA TYR A 211 -8.59 -9.43 -26.67
C TYR A 211 -8.37 -10.70 -25.85
N ASP A 212 -7.91 -10.60 -24.60
CA ASP A 212 -7.59 -11.78 -23.78
C ASP A 212 -8.79 -12.37 -23.03
N TYR A 213 -9.96 -11.70 -23.07
CA TYR A 213 -11.15 -12.10 -22.33
C TYR A 213 -12.34 -12.46 -23.24
N ASP A 214 -13.27 -13.21 -22.68
CA ASP A 214 -14.51 -13.61 -23.33
C ASP A 214 -15.54 -12.46 -23.44
N THR A 215 -15.29 -11.36 -22.72
CA THR A 215 -16.09 -10.12 -22.81
C THR A 215 -15.95 -9.38 -24.13
N TYR A 216 -14.98 -9.75 -24.97
CA TYR A 216 -14.83 -9.21 -26.31
C TYR A 216 -16.11 -9.37 -27.16
N PRO A 217 -16.57 -8.38 -27.93
CA PRO A 217 -16.02 -7.02 -28.08
C PRO A 217 -16.65 -5.97 -27.14
N ASN A 218 -17.41 -6.37 -26.12
CA ASN A 218 -18.29 -5.51 -25.33
C ASN A 218 -17.66 -5.06 -24.00
N SER A 219 -16.35 -4.91 -23.92
CA SER A 219 -15.68 -4.40 -22.72
C SER A 219 -15.27 -2.93 -22.90
N GLN A 220 -15.17 -2.21 -21.77
CA GLN A 220 -14.66 -0.82 -21.76
C GLN A 220 -13.25 -0.70 -22.38
N PHE A 221 -12.46 -1.77 -22.34
CA PHE A 221 -11.14 -1.81 -22.92
C PHE A 221 -11.17 -1.80 -24.44
N CYS A 222 -12.17 -2.48 -25.04
CA CYS A 222 -12.36 -2.49 -26.48
C CYS A 222 -12.83 -1.12 -27.03
N ASP A 223 -13.56 -0.35 -26.20
CA ASP A 223 -13.98 1.00 -26.54
C ASP A 223 -12.85 2.04 -26.50
N SER A 224 -11.69 1.67 -25.94
CA SER A 224 -10.56 2.58 -25.73
C SER A 224 -9.71 2.84 -26.99
N PHE A 225 -9.91 2.11 -28.07
CA PHE A 225 -9.17 2.28 -29.32
C PHE A 225 -10.04 1.93 -30.55
N THR A 226 -9.63 2.42 -31.70
CA THR A 226 -10.30 2.12 -32.97
C THR A 226 -9.31 1.66 -34.01
N ARG A 227 -9.75 0.69 -34.84
CA ARG A 227 -9.00 0.20 -35.99
C ARG A 227 -9.66 0.68 -37.30
N ASP A 228 -8.86 0.86 -38.32
CA ASP A 228 -9.34 1.13 -39.65
C ASP A 228 -9.65 -0.16 -40.46
N ALA A 229 -9.93 0.01 -41.74
CA ALA A 229 -10.24 -1.14 -42.66
C ALA A 229 -9.03 -2.06 -42.91
N ASP A 230 -7.83 -1.62 -42.67
CA ASP A 230 -6.58 -2.38 -42.75
C ASP A 230 -6.15 -2.95 -41.39
N PHE A 231 -7.04 -2.88 -40.38
CA PHE A 231 -6.86 -3.29 -38.98
C PHE A 231 -5.82 -2.49 -38.18
N GLU A 232 -5.33 -1.37 -38.70
CA GLU A 232 -4.38 -0.50 -37.98
C GLU A 232 -5.07 0.33 -36.95
N VAL A 233 -4.39 0.52 -35.79
CA VAL A 233 -4.87 1.40 -34.73
C VAL A 233 -4.71 2.86 -35.16
N VAL A 234 -5.84 3.56 -35.37
CA VAL A 234 -5.86 4.92 -35.89
C VAL A 234 -6.18 5.97 -34.83
N ASP A 235 -6.83 5.58 -33.74
CA ASP A 235 -7.15 6.47 -32.61
C ASP A 235 -7.20 5.65 -31.31
N PHE A 236 -6.92 6.32 -30.19
CA PHE A 236 -7.04 5.71 -28.87
C PHE A 236 -7.36 6.75 -27.80
N GLN A 237 -7.99 6.31 -26.73
CA GLN A 237 -8.17 7.04 -25.50
C GLN A 237 -7.58 6.22 -24.36
N THR A 238 -6.58 6.81 -23.68
CA THR A 238 -6.03 6.28 -22.43
C THR A 238 -6.33 7.29 -21.31
N GLY A 239 -6.39 6.81 -20.10
CA GLY A 239 -6.67 7.63 -18.92
C GLY A 239 -7.11 6.76 -17.77
N LEU A 240 -7.74 7.37 -16.81
CA LEU A 240 -8.22 6.71 -15.61
C LEU A 240 -9.53 5.96 -15.89
N ILE A 241 -9.63 4.75 -15.38
CA ILE A 241 -10.82 3.91 -15.42
C ILE A 241 -10.97 3.15 -14.08
N ASN A 242 -12.19 2.76 -13.74
CA ASN A 242 -12.46 1.83 -12.65
C ASN A 242 -12.34 0.41 -13.19
N ALA A 243 -11.21 -0.23 -12.97
CA ALA A 243 -10.96 -1.58 -13.46
C ALA A 243 -10.04 -2.40 -12.55
N GLY A 244 -9.52 -1.80 -11.48
CA GLY A 244 -8.63 -2.51 -10.58
C GLY A 244 -9.38 -3.29 -9.51
N LEU A 245 -8.85 -4.44 -9.14
CA LEU A 245 -9.18 -5.22 -7.97
C LEU A 245 -7.90 -5.42 -7.16
N ILE A 246 -7.94 -5.17 -5.86
CA ILE A 246 -6.84 -5.43 -4.96
C ILE A 246 -7.35 -6.25 -3.78
N ASP A 247 -6.72 -7.39 -3.55
CA ASP A 247 -6.89 -8.19 -2.35
C ASP A 247 -5.62 -8.11 -1.51
N PHE A 248 -5.78 -7.72 -0.26
CA PHE A 248 -4.69 -7.53 0.68
C PHE A 248 -5.02 -8.16 2.02
N ALA A 249 -4.08 -8.94 2.57
CA ALA A 249 -4.20 -9.47 3.91
C ALA A 249 -2.86 -9.37 4.66
N THR A 250 -2.92 -8.99 5.93
CA THR A 250 -1.73 -8.76 6.74
C THR A 250 -1.93 -9.10 8.21
N TYR A 251 -0.89 -9.64 8.84
CA TYR A 251 -0.76 -9.71 10.29
C TYR A 251 0.07 -8.54 10.80
N VAL A 252 -0.38 -7.90 11.86
CA VAL A 252 0.35 -6.83 12.54
C VAL A 252 0.59 -7.21 13.99
N TYR A 253 1.85 -7.38 14.36
CA TYR A 253 2.28 -7.71 15.71
C TYR A 253 2.87 -6.48 16.40
N LYS A 254 2.56 -6.30 17.68
CA LYS A 254 3.04 -5.19 18.49
C LYS A 254 3.47 -5.69 19.86
N ALA A 255 4.64 -5.26 20.30
CA ALA A 255 5.12 -5.48 21.65
C ALA A 255 5.72 -4.17 22.18
N ASP A 256 5.15 -3.65 23.26
CA ASP A 256 5.67 -2.48 23.98
C ASP A 256 6.11 -2.93 25.37
N PHE A 257 7.34 -2.65 25.72
CA PHE A 257 7.90 -2.94 27.03
C PHE A 257 8.55 -1.67 27.60
N ALA A 258 8.10 -1.25 28.76
CA ALA A 258 8.64 -0.07 29.45
C ALA A 258 9.00 -0.41 30.90
N PHE A 259 10.15 0.04 31.35
CA PHE A 259 10.67 -0.27 32.69
C PHE A 259 11.68 0.76 33.17
N ASP A 260 11.86 0.83 34.49
CA ASP A 260 12.98 1.52 35.08
C ASP A 260 14.24 0.68 35.06
N VAL A 261 15.37 1.24 34.62
CA VAL A 261 16.63 0.52 34.48
C VAL A 261 17.12 0.00 35.87
N ALA A 262 16.80 0.70 36.95
CA ALA A 262 17.08 0.23 38.29
C ALA A 262 16.30 -1.03 38.70
N GLU A 263 15.05 -1.20 38.22
CA GLU A 263 14.27 -2.43 38.41
C GLU A 263 14.92 -3.61 37.69
N LEU A 264 15.32 -3.44 36.41
CA LEU A 264 16.06 -4.47 35.66
C LEU A 264 17.37 -4.86 36.35
N ALA A 265 18.14 -3.83 36.79
CA ALA A 265 19.40 -4.05 37.51
C ALA A 265 19.18 -4.81 38.83
N SER A 266 18.12 -4.49 39.58
CA SER A 266 17.74 -5.18 40.82
C SER A 266 17.31 -6.62 40.56
N PHE A 267 16.54 -6.85 39.48
CA PHE A 267 16.09 -8.19 39.08
C PHE A 267 17.26 -9.10 38.68
N VAL A 268 18.23 -8.58 37.94
CA VAL A 268 19.41 -9.32 37.46
C VAL A 268 20.40 -9.59 38.59
N SER A 269 20.73 -8.56 39.39
CA SER A 269 21.70 -8.68 40.47
C SER A 269 21.15 -9.38 41.71
N ARG A 270 19.82 -9.46 41.85
CA ARG A 270 19.08 -9.91 43.04
C ARG A 270 19.38 -9.04 44.28
N GLU A 271 19.87 -7.84 44.02
CA GLU A 271 20.16 -6.82 45.07
C GLU A 271 19.32 -5.58 44.77
N ASN A 272 18.90 -4.87 45.79
CA ASN A 272 18.15 -3.63 45.62
C ASN A 272 19.09 -2.53 45.08
N VAL A 273 18.90 -2.10 43.84
CA VAL A 273 19.62 -0.99 43.22
C VAL A 273 18.80 0.29 43.45
N ALA A 274 19.20 1.07 44.44
CA ALA A 274 18.53 2.32 44.80
C ALA A 274 18.96 3.56 43.97
N MET A 275 19.82 3.36 42.95
CA MET A 275 20.31 4.43 42.11
C MET A 275 19.31 4.66 40.95
N ASP A 276 18.97 5.93 40.71
CA ASP A 276 18.23 6.28 39.47
C ASP A 276 19.14 6.04 38.27
N LEU A 277 18.71 5.15 37.36
CA LEU A 277 19.37 4.80 36.09
C LEU A 277 18.52 5.18 34.89
N GLY A 278 17.43 5.91 35.13
CA GLY A 278 16.47 6.31 34.10
C GLY A 278 15.49 5.19 33.70
N SER A 279 14.66 5.50 32.73
CA SER A 279 13.65 4.60 32.21
C SER A 279 13.95 4.21 30.77
N MET A 280 13.59 2.98 30.39
CA MET A 280 13.70 2.47 29.03
C MET A 280 12.32 2.08 28.50
N ALA A 281 12.13 2.32 27.20
CA ALA A 281 11.01 1.79 26.45
C ALA A 281 11.53 1.08 25.22
N VAL A 282 11.04 -0.14 25.00
CA VAL A 282 11.30 -0.95 23.79
C VAL A 282 9.97 -1.11 23.08
N ARG A 283 9.92 -0.70 21.83
CA ARG A 283 8.77 -0.89 20.94
C ARG A 283 9.18 -1.79 19.80
N TRP A 284 8.46 -2.84 19.61
CA TRP A 284 8.64 -3.74 18.49
C TRP A 284 7.34 -3.84 17.71
N ARG A 285 7.44 -3.70 16.42
CA ARG A 285 6.35 -3.86 15.46
C ARG A 285 6.82 -4.80 14.37
N ALA A 286 5.96 -5.72 13.97
CA ALA A 286 6.18 -6.53 12.80
C ALA A 286 4.90 -6.55 11.97
N THR A 287 5.05 -6.43 10.67
CA THR A 287 3.98 -6.61 9.71
C THR A 287 4.37 -7.78 8.82
N GLN A 288 3.50 -8.77 8.74
CA GLN A 288 3.61 -9.88 7.80
C GLN A 288 2.54 -9.70 6.73
N GLU A 289 2.94 -9.44 5.52
CA GLU A 289 2.04 -9.49 4.38
C GLU A 289 1.71 -10.97 4.11
N ASP A 290 0.48 -11.37 4.43
CA ASP A 290 0.00 -12.73 4.18
C ASP A 290 -0.33 -12.92 2.72
N PHE A 291 -0.97 -11.89 2.14
CA PHE A 291 -1.38 -11.89 0.76
C PHE A 291 -1.49 -10.45 0.24
N PHE A 292 -0.90 -10.21 -0.92
CA PHE A 292 -1.16 -9.04 -1.74
C PHE A 292 -1.30 -9.48 -3.19
N ALA A 293 -2.46 -9.25 -3.77
CA ALA A 293 -2.68 -9.49 -5.18
C ALA A 293 -3.46 -8.36 -5.81
N SER A 294 -3.18 -8.10 -7.05
CA SER A 294 -3.91 -7.12 -7.85
C SER A 294 -4.31 -7.69 -9.20
N ALA A 295 -5.45 -7.24 -9.69
CA ALA A 295 -5.90 -7.52 -11.03
C ALA A 295 -6.16 -6.20 -11.75
N ASP A 296 -5.38 -5.93 -12.77
CA ASP A 296 -5.54 -4.70 -13.56
C ASP A 296 -6.81 -4.73 -14.43
N SER A 297 -7.32 -5.91 -14.76
CA SER A 297 -8.56 -6.05 -15.53
C SER A 297 -9.84 -5.93 -14.71
N GLY A 298 -9.73 -5.93 -13.36
CA GLY A 298 -10.86 -6.03 -12.46
C GLY A 298 -11.52 -7.42 -12.39
N ALA A 299 -10.99 -8.40 -13.11
CA ALA A 299 -11.48 -9.78 -13.08
C ALA A 299 -10.72 -10.57 -12.01
N ALA A 300 -11.45 -11.29 -11.14
CA ALA A 300 -10.85 -12.05 -10.04
C ALA A 300 -9.90 -13.17 -10.52
N GLU A 301 -10.13 -13.71 -11.70
CA GLU A 301 -9.25 -14.69 -12.35
C GLU A 301 -7.89 -14.11 -12.76
N ASP A 302 -7.76 -12.79 -12.74
CA ASP A 302 -6.55 -12.06 -13.10
C ASP A 302 -5.71 -11.64 -11.90
N LEU A 303 -6.17 -11.92 -10.70
CA LEU A 303 -5.41 -11.66 -9.50
C LEU A 303 -4.03 -12.31 -9.60
N SER A 304 -3.02 -11.47 -9.54
CA SER A 304 -1.61 -11.85 -9.54
C SER A 304 -1.00 -11.46 -8.20
N SER A 305 -0.51 -12.46 -7.47
CA SER A 305 0.15 -12.20 -6.19
C SER A 305 1.49 -11.49 -6.40
N ALA A 306 1.75 -10.51 -5.55
CA ALA A 306 3.03 -9.79 -5.51
C ALA A 306 3.69 -9.89 -4.12
N THR A 307 3.14 -10.71 -3.21
CA THR A 307 3.71 -10.93 -1.86
C THR A 307 5.12 -11.49 -1.95
N GLY A 308 6.06 -10.87 -1.24
CA GLY A 308 7.47 -11.25 -1.26
C GLY A 308 8.22 -10.81 -2.53
N GLN A 309 7.58 -10.01 -3.40
CA GLN A 309 8.24 -9.40 -4.54
C GLN A 309 8.89 -8.06 -4.12
N PHE A 310 9.89 -7.62 -4.86
CA PHE A 310 10.54 -6.33 -4.61
C PHE A 310 9.52 -5.18 -4.53
N GLY A 311 9.52 -4.49 -3.40
CA GLY A 311 8.54 -3.46 -3.07
C GLY A 311 7.33 -3.93 -2.25
N ASN A 312 7.07 -5.24 -2.19
CA ASN A 312 6.03 -5.88 -1.39
C ASN A 312 6.66 -6.96 -0.50
N ASP A 313 7.43 -6.50 0.48
CA ASP A 313 8.18 -7.38 1.36
C ASP A 313 7.22 -8.22 2.23
N GLU A 314 7.42 -9.53 2.29
CA GLU A 314 6.62 -10.42 3.13
C GLU A 314 6.69 -10.02 4.61
N TRP A 315 7.87 -9.57 5.08
CA TRP A 315 8.06 -9.12 6.45
C TRP A 315 8.70 -7.75 6.54
N PHE A 316 8.10 -6.90 7.34
CA PHE A 316 8.65 -5.62 7.77
C PHE A 316 8.72 -5.57 9.30
N TYR A 317 9.87 -5.19 9.85
CA TYR A 317 10.07 -5.02 11.28
C TYR A 317 10.52 -3.59 11.59
N ASP A 318 9.93 -3.02 12.62
CA ASP A 318 10.35 -1.77 13.24
C ASP A 318 10.63 -2.03 14.71
N THR A 319 11.82 -1.74 15.15
CA THR A 319 12.23 -1.89 16.55
C THR A 319 12.83 -0.58 17.04
N ALA A 320 12.24 0.03 18.04
CA ALA A 320 12.74 1.25 18.65
C ALA A 320 13.05 1.02 20.13
N VAL A 321 14.19 1.52 20.56
CA VAL A 321 14.62 1.56 21.95
C VAL A 321 14.85 3.01 22.34
N GLU A 322 14.22 3.44 23.41
CA GLU A 322 14.38 4.77 24.01
C GLU A 322 14.89 4.64 25.43
N TRP A 323 15.82 5.49 25.81
CA TRP A 323 16.30 5.63 27.18
C TRP A 323 16.27 7.08 27.60
N VAL A 324 15.67 7.35 28.75
CA VAL A 324 15.55 8.66 29.35
C VAL A 324 16.25 8.65 30.73
N TYR A 325 17.18 9.56 30.92
CA TYR A 325 17.89 9.73 32.18
C TYR A 325 18.12 11.22 32.50
N GLY A 326 17.47 11.70 33.51
CA GLY A 326 17.48 13.14 33.83
C GLY A 326 17.01 13.96 32.64
N ASP A 327 17.85 14.90 32.21
CA ASP A 327 17.55 15.78 31.07
C ASP A 327 17.95 15.16 29.71
N TRP A 328 18.50 13.95 29.67
CA TRP A 328 18.94 13.27 28.50
C TRP A 328 17.91 12.25 27.99
N TYR A 329 17.75 12.17 26.66
CA TYR A 329 17.12 11.03 26.04
C TYR A 329 17.97 10.53 24.86
N VAL A 330 18.02 9.22 24.70
CA VAL A 330 18.70 8.53 23.60
C VAL A 330 17.71 7.57 22.98
N TRP A 331 17.70 7.51 21.66
CA TRP A 331 16.86 6.55 20.95
C TRP A 331 17.63 5.91 19.81
N VAL A 332 17.30 4.66 19.53
CA VAL A 332 17.77 3.90 18.36
C VAL A 332 16.58 3.17 17.77
N GLN A 333 16.46 3.22 16.45
CA GLN A 333 15.42 2.52 15.70
C GLN A 333 16.08 1.70 14.60
N GLY A 334 15.68 0.44 14.48
CA GLY A 334 16.03 -0.45 13.38
C GLY A 334 14.81 -0.74 12.53
N ASN A 335 14.91 -0.52 11.23
CA ASN A 335 13.91 -0.89 10.24
C ASN A 335 14.47 -2.01 9.39
N SER A 336 13.83 -3.19 9.46
CA SER A 336 14.26 -4.39 8.73
C SER A 336 13.19 -4.80 7.74
N ARG A 337 13.62 -5.23 6.59
CA ARG A 337 12.78 -5.81 5.55
C ARG A 337 13.28 -7.21 5.21
N SER A 338 12.37 -8.12 4.90
CA SER A 338 12.74 -9.44 4.39
C SER A 338 13.35 -9.31 2.99
N GLY A 339 14.16 -10.27 2.62
CA GLY A 339 14.46 -10.52 1.23
C GLY A 339 13.25 -11.11 0.51
N GLY A 340 13.37 -11.28 -0.79
CA GLY A 340 12.30 -11.81 -1.62
C GLY A 340 12.75 -12.07 -3.05
N VAL A 341 11.78 -12.14 -3.96
CA VAL A 341 12.01 -12.30 -5.39
C VAL A 341 11.89 -10.97 -6.12
N ILE A 342 12.62 -10.79 -7.22
CA ILE A 342 12.57 -9.55 -8.01
C ILE A 342 11.23 -9.43 -8.74
N ASP A 343 10.78 -10.52 -9.37
CA ASP A 343 9.50 -10.62 -10.03
C ASP A 343 8.98 -12.06 -9.91
N ILE A 344 7.87 -12.24 -9.22
CA ILE A 344 7.29 -13.56 -8.95
C ILE A 344 6.85 -14.28 -10.25
N ASN A 345 6.49 -13.52 -11.27
CA ASN A 345 6.05 -14.08 -12.57
C ASN A 345 7.22 -14.46 -13.47
N ARG A 346 8.43 -14.00 -13.15
CA ARG A 346 9.64 -14.17 -13.95
C ARG A 346 10.78 -14.83 -13.19
N GLN A 347 10.54 -15.38 -12.01
CA GLN A 347 11.57 -16.03 -11.18
C GLN A 347 12.26 -17.23 -11.86
N TYR A 348 11.73 -17.69 -13.01
CA TYR A 348 12.29 -18.78 -13.80
C TYR A 348 12.69 -18.35 -15.23
N ASP A 349 12.73 -17.03 -15.47
CA ASP A 349 13.02 -16.47 -16.78
C ASP A 349 14.52 -16.09 -16.87
N ASP A 350 15.25 -16.70 -17.82
CA ASP A 350 16.68 -16.47 -18.04
C ASP A 350 17.00 -15.03 -18.52
N GLU A 351 15.99 -14.16 -18.70
CA GLU A 351 16.16 -12.80 -19.21
C GLU A 351 16.65 -11.80 -18.17
N TYR A 352 16.46 -12.08 -16.86
CA TYR A 352 17.01 -11.23 -15.78
C TYR A 352 18.43 -11.65 -15.44
N LEU A 353 19.39 -11.08 -16.15
CA LEU A 353 20.79 -11.32 -15.88
C LEU A 353 21.39 -10.16 -15.08
N GLY A 354 22.11 -10.49 -14.01
CA GLY A 354 22.96 -9.55 -13.31
C GLY A 354 24.14 -9.06 -14.16
N TYR A 355 24.88 -8.11 -13.63
CA TYR A 355 26.10 -7.59 -14.28
C TYR A 355 27.13 -8.68 -14.57
N ASP A 356 27.15 -9.73 -13.79
CA ASP A 356 28.01 -10.91 -13.93
C ASP A 356 27.49 -11.93 -14.96
N GLY A 357 26.32 -11.68 -15.54
CA GLY A 357 25.65 -12.55 -16.50
C GLY A 357 24.91 -13.75 -15.90
N ASN A 358 24.78 -13.80 -14.56
CA ASN A 358 23.99 -14.82 -13.88
C ASN A 358 22.52 -14.37 -13.71
N PRO A 359 21.55 -15.30 -13.73
CA PRO A 359 20.15 -14.96 -13.44
C PRO A 359 20.01 -14.39 -12.03
N ILE A 360 19.29 -13.29 -11.90
CA ILE A 360 18.92 -12.70 -10.60
C ILE A 360 17.45 -13.00 -10.35
N PHE A 361 17.19 -13.79 -9.32
CA PHE A 361 15.84 -14.18 -8.94
C PHE A 361 15.43 -13.66 -7.57
N GLU A 362 16.38 -13.44 -6.69
CA GLU A 362 16.17 -13.13 -5.28
C GLU A 362 17.01 -11.91 -4.88
N PHE A 363 16.57 -11.23 -3.86
CA PHE A 363 17.32 -10.16 -3.18
C PHE A 363 17.34 -10.43 -1.67
N ASP A 364 18.42 -10.01 -1.02
CA ASP A 364 18.60 -10.20 0.41
C ASP A 364 17.80 -9.16 1.22
N GLY A 365 17.32 -9.59 2.39
CA GLY A 365 16.75 -8.67 3.37
C GLY A 365 17.81 -7.73 3.94
N TYR A 366 17.38 -6.55 4.36
CA TYR A 366 18.28 -5.54 4.91
C TYR A 366 17.71 -4.85 6.15
N THR A 367 18.60 -4.21 6.92
CA THR A 367 18.23 -3.42 8.09
C THR A 367 18.93 -2.07 8.06
N THR A 368 18.16 -1.01 8.17
CA THR A 368 18.70 0.34 8.37
C THR A 368 18.50 0.77 9.82
N TYR A 369 19.46 1.51 10.36
CA TYR A 369 19.42 2.02 11.73
C TYR A 369 19.41 3.53 11.74
N ASN A 370 18.48 4.09 12.54
CA ASN A 370 18.43 5.51 12.87
C ASN A 370 18.62 5.68 14.37
N GLY A 371 19.07 6.84 14.81
CA GLY A 371 19.21 7.09 16.23
C GLY A 371 19.40 8.56 16.53
N GLY A 372 19.33 8.91 17.80
CA GLY A 372 19.54 10.29 18.20
C GLY A 372 19.75 10.45 19.69
N VAL A 373 20.27 11.61 20.01
CA VAL A 373 20.47 12.08 21.40
C VAL A 373 19.82 13.44 21.55
N GLY A 374 19.07 13.63 22.61
CA GLY A 374 18.51 14.91 22.95
C GLY A 374 18.83 15.30 24.38
N TYR A 375 18.88 16.61 24.62
CA TYR A 375 19.10 17.20 25.91
C TYR A 375 18.10 18.34 26.18
N TYR A 376 17.37 18.24 27.28
CA TYR A 376 16.45 19.28 27.75
C TYR A 376 17.25 20.31 28.51
N VAL A 377 17.58 21.44 27.87
CA VAL A 377 18.32 22.52 28.52
C VAL A 377 17.47 23.18 29.62
N ASN A 378 16.19 23.29 29.36
CA ASN A 378 15.12 23.69 30.29
C ASN A 378 13.76 23.33 29.69
N ASP A 379 12.64 23.66 30.34
CA ASP A 379 11.29 23.31 29.94
C ASP A 379 10.91 23.82 28.53
N ASP A 380 11.56 24.88 28.04
CA ASP A 380 11.27 25.53 26.76
C ASP A 380 12.34 25.27 25.67
N THR A 381 13.48 24.67 26.08
CA THR A 381 14.62 24.55 25.13
C THR A 381 15.16 23.13 25.07
N THR A 382 15.17 22.57 23.91
CA THR A 382 15.70 21.20 23.65
C THR A 382 16.73 21.23 22.52
N LEU A 383 17.89 20.65 22.77
CA LEU A 383 18.92 20.36 21.77
C LEU A 383 18.79 18.90 21.32
N ARG A 384 18.84 18.65 20.00
CA ARG A 384 18.75 17.31 19.42
C ARG A 384 19.82 17.10 18.35
N VAL A 385 20.39 15.91 18.33
CA VAL A 385 21.25 15.43 17.24
C VAL A 385 20.70 14.09 16.78
N ASN A 386 20.29 14.00 15.53
CA ASN A 386 19.75 12.79 14.92
C ASN A 386 20.71 12.28 13.85
N PHE A 387 20.82 10.97 13.77
CA PHE A 387 21.58 10.23 12.78
C PHE A 387 20.60 9.36 11.98
N TYR A 388 20.62 9.49 10.68
CA TYR A 388 19.87 8.63 9.76
C TYR A 388 20.84 7.75 9.02
N ASN A 389 20.44 6.52 8.76
CA ASN A 389 21.30 5.50 8.18
C ASN A 389 22.64 5.39 8.96
N LEU A 390 22.55 5.13 10.27
CA LEU A 390 23.67 5.15 11.22
C LEU A 390 24.82 4.22 10.80
N MET A 391 24.50 3.08 10.18
CA MET A 391 25.46 2.08 9.73
C MET A 391 25.99 2.36 8.33
N ASP A 392 25.54 3.45 7.67
CA ASP A 392 25.94 3.84 6.32
C ASP A 392 25.65 2.76 5.28
N TYR A 393 24.46 2.15 5.39
CA TYR A 393 24.02 1.15 4.43
C TYR A 393 23.88 1.83 3.06
N ASP A 394 24.52 1.30 2.05
CA ASP A 394 24.65 1.89 0.71
C ASP A 394 23.69 1.30 -0.33
N GLY A 395 22.84 0.35 0.10
CA GLY A 395 21.85 -0.27 -0.76
C GLY A 395 22.16 -1.73 -1.06
N PHE A 396 21.56 -2.24 -2.10
CA PHE A 396 21.77 -3.60 -2.57
C PHE A 396 23.13 -3.71 -3.25
N GLU A 397 23.77 -4.87 -3.19
CA GLU A 397 24.99 -5.12 -3.93
C GLU A 397 24.78 -4.86 -5.44
N GLU A 398 25.79 -4.28 -6.10
CA GLU A 398 25.71 -3.79 -7.49
C GLU A 398 25.20 -4.83 -8.50
N ASP A 399 25.24 -6.11 -8.15
CA ASP A 399 24.87 -7.22 -9.03
C ASP A 399 23.36 -7.47 -9.13
N VAL A 400 22.54 -6.92 -8.20
CA VAL A 400 21.12 -7.26 -8.09
C VAL A 400 20.21 -6.29 -8.84
N PHE A 401 20.60 -5.01 -8.96
CA PHE A 401 19.76 -3.99 -9.58
C PHE A 401 20.51 -3.13 -10.57
N THR A 402 19.76 -2.44 -11.43
CA THR A 402 20.30 -1.41 -12.30
C THR A 402 20.91 -0.27 -11.46
N PRO A 403 21.91 0.47 -11.97
CA PRO A 403 22.52 1.62 -11.27
C PRO A 403 21.52 2.66 -10.73
N GLU A 404 20.28 2.63 -11.20
CA GLU A 404 19.20 3.50 -10.76
C GLU A 404 18.65 3.11 -9.37
N ALA A 405 18.80 1.85 -8.96
CA ALA A 405 18.36 1.37 -7.65
C ALA A 405 19.29 1.82 -6.51
N ASP A 406 20.60 2.03 -6.80
CA ASP A 406 21.58 2.56 -5.85
C ASP A 406 21.25 3.99 -5.40
N LEU A 407 20.43 4.72 -6.15
CA LEU A 407 19.99 6.07 -5.79
C LEU A 407 18.91 6.10 -4.70
N LEU A 408 18.35 4.96 -4.31
CA LEU A 408 17.31 4.89 -3.27
C LEU A 408 17.87 5.07 -1.85
N PHE A 409 19.16 4.85 -1.65
CA PHE A 409 19.78 4.99 -0.35
C PHE A 409 20.68 6.23 -0.31
N ILE A 410 20.27 7.18 0.52
CA ILE A 410 21.13 8.31 0.88
C ILE A 410 21.99 7.82 2.04
N GLY A 411 23.30 7.90 1.91
CA GLY A 411 24.27 7.55 2.95
C GLY A 411 23.99 8.24 4.28
N ARG A 412 24.80 7.98 5.28
CA ARG A 412 24.62 8.53 6.64
C ARG A 412 24.40 10.03 6.64
N GLN A 413 23.32 10.46 7.31
CA GLN A 413 22.99 11.86 7.50
C GLN A 413 23.04 12.22 8.98
N VAL A 414 23.48 13.44 9.31
CA VAL A 414 23.47 13.99 10.66
C VAL A 414 22.70 15.31 10.64
N ASN A 415 21.72 15.43 11.52
CA ASN A 415 20.92 16.63 11.67
C ASN A 415 21.02 17.09 13.15
N ALA A 416 21.38 18.35 13.36
CA ALA A 416 21.35 18.98 14.66
C ALA A 416 20.30 20.10 14.69
N SER A 417 19.47 20.12 15.72
CA SER A 417 18.38 21.10 15.88
C SER A 417 18.33 21.64 17.30
N LEU A 418 18.03 22.91 17.40
CA LEU A 418 17.68 23.59 18.65
C LEU A 418 16.22 24.03 18.56
N ASN A 419 15.39 23.49 19.43
CA ASN A 419 13.98 23.88 19.54
C ASN A 419 13.81 24.79 20.75
N VAL A 420 13.23 25.96 20.54
CA VAL A 420 12.93 26.94 21.60
C VAL A 420 11.45 27.28 21.51
N ARG A 421 10.73 27.13 22.63
CA ARG A 421 9.34 27.56 22.77
C ARG A 421 9.35 28.94 23.43
N PHE A 422 8.60 29.87 22.87
CA PHE A 422 8.48 31.23 23.38
C PHE A 422 7.14 31.47 24.03
#